data_1078d29f4c87ec7e6be7a7460ac61357
#
_entry.id   1078d29f4c87ec7e6be7a7460ac61357
#
_cell.length_a   1.000
_cell.length_b   1.000
_cell.length_c   1.000
_cell.angle_alpha   90.00
_cell.angle_beta   90.00
_cell.angle_gamma   90.00
#
_symmetry.space_group_name_H-M   'P 1'
#
loop_
_entity.id
_entity.type
_entity.pdbx_description
1 polymer ?
#
loop_
_entity_poly.entity_id
_entity_poly.type
_entity_poly.pdbx_seq_one_letter_code
_entity_poly.pdbx_strand_id
1 'polypeptide(L)'
;VPVTLHLEGADRLAAALRRSPQVVAQEQVRAMTRSLLLVEGDARRNVRQDTRQLMNSITHRQRMAGETLVGEVGPSVRYGAYVERGTRPHWPPRAPLEGWARRHGIPVYAVQRAIARKGTRARPFLVPAYEKNKDAIVRLFAAAGARVTATLATLSGGHA
;
A
#
# COMPACT_ATOMS: atom_id res chain seq x y z
N VAL A 1 -6.37 -59.03 21.04
CA VAL A 1 -5.16 -58.26 21.44
C VAL A 1 -5.36 -56.87 20.86
N PRO A 2 -5.47 -55.80 21.67
CA PRO A 2 -5.56 -54.46 21.15
C PRO A 2 -4.20 -54.02 20.55
N VAL A 3 -4.22 -53.45 19.35
CA VAL A 3 -3.05 -52.82 18.74
C VAL A 3 -3.07 -51.35 19.16
N THR A 4 -2.04 -50.94 19.91
CA THR A 4 -1.87 -49.54 20.33
C THR A 4 -0.87 -48.88 19.35
N LEU A 5 -1.35 -47.88 18.62
CA LEU A 5 -0.51 -47.06 17.72
C LEU A 5 -0.03 -45.82 18.51
N HIS A 6 1.26 -45.68 18.71
CA HIS A 6 1.89 -44.45 19.23
C HIS A 6 2.38 -43.61 18.07
N LEU A 7 1.85 -42.41 17.94
CA LEU A 7 2.28 -41.42 16.95
C LEU A 7 3.34 -40.51 17.62
N GLU A 8 4.61 -40.76 17.36
CA GLU A 8 5.71 -39.91 17.86
C GLU A 8 5.64 -38.53 17.14
N GLY A 9 5.84 -37.45 17.90
CA GLY A 9 5.82 -36.09 17.36
C GLY A 9 4.45 -35.42 17.28
N ALA A 10 3.36 -36.09 17.65
CA ALA A 10 2.01 -35.49 17.63
C ALA A 10 1.90 -34.23 18.48
N ASP A 11 2.57 -34.20 19.65
CA ASP A 11 2.57 -33.03 20.55
C ASP A 11 3.31 -31.85 19.94
N ARG A 12 4.42 -32.10 19.22
CA ARG A 12 5.20 -31.09 18.52
C ARG A 12 4.41 -30.50 17.34
N LEU A 13 3.75 -31.36 16.57
CA LEU A 13 2.87 -30.94 15.49
C LEU A 13 1.71 -30.09 16.02
N ALA A 14 1.08 -30.52 17.12
CA ALA A 14 0.01 -29.76 17.75
C ALA A 14 0.50 -28.40 18.29
N ALA A 15 1.72 -28.33 18.86
CA ALA A 15 2.34 -27.08 19.29
C ALA A 15 2.67 -26.15 18.11
N ALA A 16 3.20 -26.68 17.00
CA ALA A 16 3.45 -25.93 15.77
C ALA A 16 2.16 -25.38 15.17
N LEU A 17 1.10 -26.18 15.11
CA LEU A 17 -0.22 -25.76 14.63
C LEU A 17 -0.84 -24.69 15.53
N ARG A 18 -0.67 -24.76 16.84
CA ARG A 18 -1.12 -23.69 17.76
C ARG A 18 -0.40 -22.35 17.54
N ARG A 19 0.85 -22.36 17.12
CA ARG A 19 1.63 -21.16 16.79
C ARG A 19 1.46 -20.68 15.34
N SER A 20 0.87 -21.49 14.48
CA SER A 20 0.71 -21.18 13.06
C SER A 20 0.00 -19.86 12.77
N PRO A 21 -1.09 -19.46 13.47
CA PRO A 21 -1.76 -18.19 13.20
C PRO A 21 -0.84 -16.99 13.42
N GLN A 22 0.03 -17.04 14.45
CA GLN A 22 0.95 -15.96 14.76
C GLN A 22 2.08 -15.85 13.72
N VAL A 23 2.64 -16.98 13.30
CA VAL A 23 3.68 -17.03 12.26
C VAL A 23 3.12 -16.52 10.93
N VAL A 24 1.92 -16.97 10.55
CA VAL A 24 1.23 -16.50 9.33
C VAL A 24 0.99 -14.99 9.39
N ALA A 25 0.42 -14.50 10.49
CA ALA A 25 0.11 -13.08 10.65
C ALA A 25 1.39 -12.21 10.56
N GLN A 26 2.49 -12.61 11.20
CA GLN A 26 3.75 -11.87 11.14
C GLN A 26 4.32 -11.80 9.71
N GLU A 27 4.34 -12.91 8.98
CA GLU A 27 4.84 -12.94 7.62
C GLU A 27 3.95 -12.16 6.65
N GLN A 28 2.62 -12.19 6.83
CA GLN A 28 1.68 -11.37 6.06
C GLN A 28 1.90 -9.87 6.32
N VAL A 29 2.04 -9.46 7.57
CA VAL A 29 2.33 -8.06 7.94
C VAL A 29 3.65 -7.60 7.32
N ARG A 30 4.71 -8.41 7.38
CA ARG A 30 6.01 -8.10 6.76
C ARG A 30 5.90 -7.95 5.24
N ALA A 31 5.21 -8.87 4.58
CA ALA A 31 5.00 -8.81 3.13
C ALA A 31 4.19 -7.57 2.74
N MET A 32 3.11 -7.27 3.48
CA MET A 32 2.29 -6.08 3.28
C MET A 32 3.11 -4.80 3.44
N THR A 33 3.85 -4.66 4.53
CA THR A 33 4.70 -3.47 4.78
C THR A 33 5.68 -3.23 3.63
N ARG A 34 6.38 -4.28 3.18
CA ARG A 34 7.31 -4.18 2.04
C ARG A 34 6.60 -3.77 0.75
N SER A 35 5.45 -4.33 0.49
CA SER A 35 4.62 -4.01 -0.68
C SER A 35 4.18 -2.54 -0.67
N LEU A 36 3.70 -2.07 0.49
CA LEU A 36 3.28 -0.68 0.66
C LEU A 36 4.43 0.31 0.48
N LEU A 37 5.62 0.00 1.01
CA LEU A 37 6.84 0.82 0.85
C LEU A 37 7.29 0.91 -0.61
N LEU A 38 7.18 -0.16 -1.40
CA LEU A 38 7.49 -0.14 -2.82
C LEU A 38 6.55 0.81 -3.57
N VAL A 39 5.24 0.68 -3.35
CA VAL A 39 4.24 1.52 -4.01
C VAL A 39 4.37 2.98 -3.57
N GLU A 40 4.55 3.24 -2.27
CA GLU A 40 4.76 4.59 -1.75
C GLU A 40 6.00 5.26 -2.36
N GLY A 41 7.11 4.54 -2.40
CA GLY A 41 8.36 5.04 -2.98
C GLY A 41 8.22 5.42 -4.46
N ASP A 42 7.57 4.58 -5.26
CA ASP A 42 7.31 4.87 -6.67
C ASP A 42 6.28 5.99 -6.84
N ALA A 43 5.21 6.01 -6.05
CA ALA A 43 4.22 7.08 -6.07
C ALA A 43 4.85 8.45 -5.79
N ARG A 44 5.74 8.53 -4.80
CA ARG A 44 6.51 9.77 -4.50
C ARG A 44 7.40 10.20 -5.66
N ARG A 45 8.02 9.26 -6.38
CA ARG A 45 8.83 9.55 -7.57
C ARG A 45 8.00 10.04 -8.76
N ASN A 46 6.79 9.54 -8.91
CA ASN A 46 5.89 9.89 -10.01
C ASN A 46 5.24 11.28 -9.85
N VAL A 47 5.19 11.81 -8.62
CA VAL A 47 4.61 13.14 -8.37
C VAL A 47 5.47 14.23 -8.96
N ARG A 48 4.88 15.07 -9.81
CA ARG A 48 5.52 16.32 -10.25
C ARG A 48 5.65 17.29 -9.08
N GLN A 49 6.85 17.78 -8.88
CA GLN A 49 7.20 18.64 -7.74
C GLN A 49 6.92 20.12 -8.10
N ASP A 50 5.98 20.74 -7.38
CA ASP A 50 5.86 22.19 -7.27
C ASP A 50 6.37 22.65 -5.88
N THR A 51 5.68 22.22 -4.80
CA THR A 51 6.05 22.55 -3.41
C THR A 51 6.51 21.36 -2.60
N ARG A 52 6.63 20.19 -3.20
CA ARG A 52 6.87 18.89 -2.55
C ARG A 52 5.77 18.47 -1.55
N GLN A 53 4.79 19.32 -1.28
CA GLN A 53 3.73 19.05 -0.29
C GLN A 53 2.96 17.77 -0.62
N LEU A 54 2.55 17.57 -1.88
CA LEU A 54 1.87 16.36 -2.32
C LEU A 54 2.77 15.12 -2.13
N MET A 55 4.02 15.19 -2.57
CA MET A 55 4.98 14.11 -2.43
C MET A 55 5.18 13.71 -0.96
N ASN A 56 5.37 14.70 -0.07
CA ASN A 56 5.58 14.47 1.37
C ASN A 56 4.33 13.98 2.08
N SER A 57 3.14 14.22 1.52
CA SER A 57 1.87 13.76 2.07
C SER A 57 1.53 12.31 1.73
N ILE A 58 2.26 11.68 0.79
CA ILE A 58 2.02 10.28 0.44
C ILE A 58 2.56 9.41 1.57
N THR A 59 1.66 8.62 2.17
CA THR A 59 1.96 7.70 3.26
C THR A 59 1.26 6.38 3.03
N HIS A 60 1.64 5.39 3.80
CA HIS A 60 0.94 4.11 3.84
C HIS A 60 0.39 3.82 5.22
N ARG A 61 -0.61 2.98 5.28
CA ARG A 61 -1.14 2.40 6.52
C ARG A 61 -1.60 0.98 6.27
N GLN A 62 -1.61 0.18 7.31
CA GLN A 62 -2.19 -1.16 7.27
C GLN A 62 -3.07 -1.38 8.50
N ARG A 63 -4.12 -2.15 8.34
CA ARG A 63 -5.07 -2.48 9.40
C ARG A 63 -5.72 -3.82 9.15
N MET A 64 -6.18 -4.46 10.22
CA MET A 64 -7.08 -5.60 10.10
C MET A 64 -8.51 -5.11 9.88
N ALA A 65 -9.19 -5.73 8.93
CA ALA A 65 -10.61 -5.56 8.68
C ALA A 65 -11.26 -6.96 8.80
N GLY A 66 -11.71 -7.31 10.00
CA GLY A 66 -12.00 -8.69 10.36
C GLY A 66 -10.74 -9.55 10.24
N GLU A 67 -10.79 -10.62 9.47
CA GLU A 67 -9.66 -11.52 9.22
C GLU A 67 -8.75 -11.07 8.05
N THR A 68 -9.12 -9.99 7.34
CA THR A 68 -8.38 -9.51 6.18
C THR A 68 -7.40 -8.42 6.57
N LEU A 69 -6.12 -8.58 6.21
CA LEU A 69 -5.12 -7.53 6.32
C LEU A 69 -5.25 -6.58 5.11
N VAL A 70 -5.61 -5.33 5.36
CA VAL A 70 -5.77 -4.29 4.35
C VAL A 70 -4.63 -3.31 4.43
N GLY A 71 -3.96 -3.08 3.30
CA GLY A 71 -2.92 -2.06 3.13
C GLY A 71 -3.41 -0.94 2.21
N GLU A 72 -3.12 0.29 2.56
CA GLU A 72 -3.51 1.48 1.80
C GLU A 72 -2.31 2.40 1.61
N VAL A 73 -2.14 2.94 0.41
CA VAL A 73 -1.15 4.00 0.08
C VAL A 73 -1.90 5.17 -0.52
N GLY A 74 -1.60 6.36 -0.06
CA GLY A 74 -2.24 7.56 -0.62
C GLY A 74 -1.75 8.86 0.00
N PRO A 75 -2.10 10.00 -0.60
CA PRO A 75 -1.81 11.32 -0.06
C PRO A 75 -2.77 11.65 1.08
N SER A 76 -2.26 12.23 2.15
CA SER A 76 -3.08 12.77 3.25
C SER A 76 -3.74 14.11 2.89
N VAL A 77 -3.27 14.79 1.84
CA VAL A 77 -3.86 16.04 1.35
C VAL A 77 -5.05 15.77 0.42
N ARG A 78 -6.15 16.46 0.66
CA ARG A 78 -7.42 16.27 -0.10
C ARG A 78 -7.27 16.45 -1.61
N TYR A 79 -6.45 17.40 -2.04
CA TYR A 79 -6.28 17.68 -3.47
C TYR A 79 -5.53 16.58 -4.23
N GLY A 80 -4.87 15.65 -3.55
CA GLY A 80 -4.16 14.54 -4.17
C GLY A 80 -5.04 13.68 -5.07
N ALA A 81 -6.30 13.44 -4.68
CA ALA A 81 -7.27 12.72 -5.51
C ALA A 81 -7.61 13.45 -6.82
N TYR A 82 -7.65 14.78 -6.79
CA TYR A 82 -7.88 15.58 -7.99
C TYR A 82 -6.65 15.62 -8.91
N VAL A 83 -5.45 15.55 -8.35
CA VAL A 83 -4.22 15.39 -9.15
C VAL A 83 -4.21 14.03 -9.84
N GLU A 84 -4.52 12.96 -9.12
CA GLU A 84 -4.54 11.60 -9.66
C GLU A 84 -5.55 11.45 -10.81
N ARG A 85 -6.79 11.89 -10.61
CA ARG A 85 -7.91 11.63 -11.52
C ARG A 85 -8.27 12.79 -12.46
N GLY A 86 -7.72 13.99 -12.20
CA GLY A 86 -8.23 15.21 -12.80
C GLY A 86 -9.60 15.61 -12.26
N THR A 87 -10.17 16.64 -12.81
CA THR A 87 -11.52 17.10 -12.48
C THR A 87 -12.33 17.38 -13.73
N ARG A 88 -13.64 17.25 -13.63
CA ARG A 88 -14.56 17.81 -14.64
C ARG A 88 -14.53 19.35 -14.61
N PRO A 89 -15.02 20.04 -15.63
CA PRO A 89 -15.23 21.47 -15.61
C PRO A 89 -16.03 21.89 -14.37
N HIS A 90 -15.51 22.85 -13.60
CA HIS A 90 -16.15 23.43 -12.43
C HIS A 90 -15.47 24.76 -12.09
N TRP A 91 -16.17 25.65 -11.38
CA TRP A 91 -15.56 26.87 -10.88
C TRP A 91 -14.89 26.61 -9.52
N PRO A 92 -13.53 26.59 -9.45
CA PRO A 92 -12.84 26.26 -8.22
C PRO A 92 -12.78 27.46 -7.26
N PRO A 93 -12.68 27.23 -5.93
CA PRO A 93 -12.41 28.29 -4.96
C PRO A 93 -11.09 29.00 -5.27
N ARG A 94 -11.04 30.30 -5.02
CA ARG A 94 -9.87 31.14 -5.29
C ARG A 94 -8.68 30.82 -4.38
N ALA A 95 -8.91 30.73 -3.07
CA ALA A 95 -7.89 30.62 -2.05
C ALA A 95 -6.88 29.46 -2.28
N PRO A 96 -7.28 28.22 -2.63
CA PRO A 96 -6.33 27.13 -2.89
C PRO A 96 -5.44 27.36 -4.11
N LEU A 97 -5.86 28.23 -5.05
CA LEU A 97 -5.15 28.51 -6.30
C LEU A 97 -4.16 29.66 -6.20
N GLU A 98 -4.33 30.58 -5.23
CA GLU A 98 -3.55 31.81 -5.11
C GLU A 98 -2.04 31.56 -5.02
N GLY A 99 -1.63 30.64 -4.15
CA GLY A 99 -0.23 30.31 -3.98
C GLY A 99 0.41 29.76 -5.25
N TRP A 100 -0.29 28.88 -5.94
CA TRP A 100 0.17 28.31 -7.21
C TRP A 100 0.23 29.38 -8.31
N ALA A 101 -0.84 30.12 -8.50
CA ALA A 101 -0.95 31.16 -9.52
C ALA A 101 0.15 32.22 -9.38
N ARG A 102 0.42 32.67 -8.15
CA ARG A 102 1.50 33.62 -7.83
C ARG A 102 2.87 33.08 -8.22
N ARG A 103 3.20 31.83 -7.88
CA ARG A 103 4.48 31.22 -8.25
C ARG A 103 4.69 31.07 -9.74
N HIS A 104 3.60 30.96 -10.51
CA HIS A 104 3.64 30.80 -11.96
C HIS A 104 3.41 32.11 -12.73
N GLY A 105 3.24 33.25 -12.04
CA GLY A 105 3.00 34.55 -12.67
C GLY A 105 1.67 34.64 -13.42
N ILE A 106 0.67 33.82 -13.05
CA ILE A 106 -0.62 33.73 -13.74
C ILE A 106 -1.73 34.35 -12.87
N PRO A 107 -2.61 35.23 -13.38
CA PRO A 107 -3.73 35.73 -12.61
C PRO A 107 -4.66 34.58 -12.16
N VAL A 108 -5.05 34.57 -10.88
CA VAL A 108 -5.91 33.49 -10.31
C VAL A 108 -7.19 33.30 -11.10
N TYR A 109 -7.81 34.41 -11.54
CA TYR A 109 -9.01 34.40 -12.38
C TYR A 109 -8.80 33.62 -13.69
N ALA A 110 -7.66 33.78 -14.34
CA ALA A 110 -7.35 33.04 -15.58
C ALA A 110 -7.27 31.53 -15.32
N VAL A 111 -6.71 31.11 -14.16
CA VAL A 111 -6.67 29.71 -13.75
C VAL A 111 -8.07 29.19 -13.46
N GLN A 112 -8.89 29.94 -12.71
CA GLN A 112 -10.29 29.59 -12.43
C GLN A 112 -11.09 29.39 -13.73
N ARG A 113 -10.97 30.35 -14.68
CA ARG A 113 -11.65 30.29 -15.96
C ARG A 113 -11.21 29.09 -16.81
N ALA A 114 -9.92 28.75 -16.78
CA ALA A 114 -9.41 27.58 -17.49
C ALA A 114 -10.00 26.29 -16.92
N ILE A 115 -10.04 26.15 -15.59
CA ILE A 115 -10.63 24.99 -14.91
C ILE A 115 -12.15 24.93 -15.13
N ALA A 116 -12.84 26.10 -15.11
CA ALA A 116 -14.26 26.15 -15.37
C ALA A 116 -14.64 25.66 -16.79
N ARG A 117 -13.76 25.87 -17.75
CA ARG A 117 -13.99 25.45 -19.14
C ARG A 117 -13.58 24.01 -19.44
N LYS A 118 -12.47 23.54 -18.88
CA LYS A 118 -11.83 22.27 -19.30
C LYS A 118 -11.65 21.27 -18.16
N GLY A 119 -11.90 21.65 -16.89
CA GLY A 119 -11.46 20.88 -15.73
C GLY A 119 -9.95 20.89 -15.57
N THR A 120 -9.42 19.95 -14.80
CA THR A 120 -7.99 19.70 -14.67
C THR A 120 -7.61 18.36 -15.29
N ARG A 121 -6.49 18.32 -16.00
CA ARG A 121 -5.99 17.07 -16.56
C ARG A 121 -5.51 16.13 -15.46
N ALA A 122 -5.87 14.86 -15.53
CA ALA A 122 -5.33 13.81 -14.66
C ALA A 122 -3.80 13.70 -14.80
N ARG A 123 -3.14 13.54 -13.68
CA ARG A 123 -1.70 13.27 -13.58
C ARG A 123 -1.50 12.14 -12.60
N PRO A 124 -1.78 10.89 -13.02
CA PRO A 124 -1.75 9.74 -12.12
C PRO A 124 -0.33 9.47 -11.61
N PHE A 125 -0.22 9.22 -10.33
CA PHE A 125 1.04 8.88 -9.65
C PHE A 125 0.92 7.61 -8.80
N LEU A 126 -0.28 7.30 -8.29
CA LEU A 126 -0.55 6.10 -7.49
C LEU A 126 -0.80 4.88 -8.38
N VAL A 127 -1.70 4.99 -9.36
CA VAL A 127 -2.02 3.86 -10.24
C VAL A 127 -0.78 3.35 -10.99
N PRO A 128 0.06 4.18 -11.63
CA PRO A 128 1.27 3.71 -12.27
C PRO A 128 2.28 3.09 -11.28
N ALA A 129 2.35 3.61 -10.05
CA ALA A 129 3.20 3.05 -9.01
C ALA A 129 2.75 1.65 -8.60
N TYR A 130 1.44 1.43 -8.44
CA TYR A 130 0.87 0.12 -8.14
C TYR A 130 1.12 -0.87 -9.28
N GLU A 131 0.75 -0.51 -10.50
CA GLU A 131 0.90 -1.39 -11.68
C GLU A 131 2.36 -1.83 -11.89
N LYS A 132 3.31 -0.92 -11.74
CA LYS A 132 4.74 -1.23 -11.81
C LYS A 132 5.20 -2.26 -10.78
N ASN A 133 4.61 -2.23 -9.58
CA ASN A 133 5.03 -3.08 -8.46
C ASN A 133 4.17 -4.34 -8.28
N LYS A 134 3.14 -4.55 -9.07
CA LYS A 134 2.18 -5.64 -8.94
C LYS A 134 2.84 -7.02 -8.85
N ASP A 135 3.75 -7.32 -9.76
CA ASP A 135 4.45 -8.61 -9.78
C ASP A 135 5.42 -8.77 -8.59
N ALA A 136 6.05 -7.66 -8.15
CA ALA A 136 6.90 -7.68 -6.98
C ALA A 136 6.08 -7.94 -5.70
N ILE A 137 4.89 -7.37 -5.61
CA ILE A 137 3.94 -7.62 -4.52
C ILE A 137 3.56 -9.10 -4.47
N VAL A 138 3.19 -9.69 -5.60
CA VAL A 138 2.86 -11.11 -5.68
C VAL A 138 4.04 -11.98 -5.20
N ARG A 139 5.26 -11.68 -5.67
CA ARG A 139 6.47 -12.40 -5.22
C ARG A 139 6.74 -12.26 -3.71
N LEU A 140 6.49 -11.09 -3.14
CA LEU A 140 6.66 -10.87 -1.69
C LEU A 140 5.72 -11.75 -0.87
N PHE A 141 4.46 -11.86 -1.26
CA PHE A 141 3.49 -12.73 -0.59
C PHE A 141 3.78 -14.23 -0.83
N ALA A 142 4.20 -14.62 -2.02
CA ALA A 142 4.63 -15.99 -2.29
C ALA A 142 5.83 -16.38 -1.41
N ALA A 143 6.83 -15.50 -1.30
CA ALA A 143 7.98 -15.72 -0.42
C ALA A 143 7.59 -15.75 1.07
N ALA A 144 6.59 -14.97 1.48
CA ALA A 144 6.05 -15.04 2.84
C ALA A 144 5.41 -16.41 3.12
N GLY A 145 4.61 -16.93 2.18
CA GLY A 145 4.05 -18.29 2.26
C GLY A 145 5.13 -19.36 2.41
N ALA A 146 6.18 -19.31 1.60
CA ALA A 146 7.30 -20.24 1.69
C ALA A 146 8.01 -20.18 3.06
N ARG A 147 8.20 -18.97 3.62
CA ARG A 147 8.79 -18.83 4.98
C ARG A 147 7.88 -19.39 6.08
N VAL A 148 6.57 -19.20 5.97
CA VAL A 148 5.61 -19.81 6.88
C VAL A 148 5.77 -21.31 6.88
N THR A 149 5.76 -21.95 5.69
CA THR A 149 5.93 -23.39 5.56
C THR A 149 7.25 -23.88 6.16
N ALA A 150 8.37 -23.20 5.86
CA ALA A 150 9.68 -23.55 6.40
C ALA A 150 9.73 -23.43 7.93
N THR A 151 9.17 -22.34 8.49
CA THR A 151 9.12 -22.14 9.96
C THR A 151 8.29 -23.21 10.65
N LEU A 152 7.14 -23.59 10.08
CA LEU A 152 6.29 -24.63 10.63
C LEU A 152 6.98 -26.01 10.56
N ALA A 153 7.69 -26.31 9.47
CA ALA A 153 8.48 -27.52 9.33
C ALA A 153 9.59 -27.63 10.39
N THR A 154 10.31 -26.54 10.67
CA THR A 154 11.34 -26.53 11.72
C THR A 154 10.74 -26.68 13.13
N LEU A 155 9.57 -26.09 13.39
CA LEU A 155 8.86 -26.24 14.66
C LEU A 155 8.33 -27.68 14.90
N SER A 156 8.02 -28.40 13.81
CA SER A 156 7.57 -29.79 13.86
C SER A 156 8.71 -30.81 13.87
N GLY A 157 9.88 -30.49 13.26
CA GLY A 157 11.00 -31.40 13.01
C GLY A 157 12.21 -31.25 13.95
N GLY A 158 12.25 -30.27 14.84
CA GLY A 158 13.42 -29.99 15.69
C GLY A 158 13.59 -31.00 16.85
N HIS A 159 14.46 -31.90 16.66
CA HIS A 159 15.45 -32.70 17.37
C HIS A 159 15.45 -34.14 16.85
N ALA A 160 16.40 -34.43 16.00
CA ALA A 160 16.99 -35.75 15.93
C ALA A 160 18.16 -35.77 16.91
#